data_5bb3047c72d05cb911f4638af343fe49
#
_entry.id   5bb3047c72d05cb911f4638af343fe49
#
_cell.length_a   1.000
_cell.length_b   1.000
_cell.length_c   1.000
_cell.angle_alpha   90.00
_cell.angle_beta   90.00
_cell.angle_gamma   90.00
#
_symmetry.space_group_name_H-M   'P 1'
#
loop_
_entity.id
_entity.type
_entity.pdbx_description
1 polymer ?
#
loop_
_entity_poly.entity_id
_entity_poly.type
_entity_poly.pdbx_seq_one_letter_code
_entity_poly.pdbx_strand_id
1 'polypeptide(L)'
;MTRASLLPSRPLSQRGAVILLSALLFTTGIASVHAQEQSLDKPPAPRAVVTPAAAATSATPADPVKADIESGRYLAIAADCMACHTAPAGKPYAGGYAIESPLGMIYATNITPSKTAGIGNYSEAQFARALREGVRADGSHLYPAMPYTSYAMLTDSDVHKLYSYFMNAVTPVNEPASSQTKLPFPFNVRMSMTAWNAIFLDTKRFVPDASKSQQINRGKYLADGLAHCSTCHTPRNFLMGEKGGSALAGAPLGPWHAPNITSDKVSGIGGWSDAELVQYLKTGHVEGKGQAGGAMAEAVTNSFQHLRDDDIAAIVAYLRTVPPVRDATQSKPAYSYGKAVSDESALRGTRGPNEHNSLNSGAVLFSGYCASCHAASGAGSNGQDYPSLFNNTATGSHNPANLVSAILYGVERKVGDKEIMMPRFDAHSYVNPLTDQQIAMIANYVLKQYGNPEVQVSEAYVAQARKGGEQPILAKLQPYIAPAIGIAVVLLLLIIVAVISVRRRRRIPF
;
A
#
# COMPACT_ATOMS: atom_id res chain seq x y z
N MET A 1 37.44 -32.30 43.47
CA MET A 1 37.45 -31.21 44.44
C MET A 1 36.31 -30.28 44.00
N THR A 2 35.09 -30.61 44.42
CA THR A 2 34.33 -30.03 45.54
C THR A 2 34.21 -28.52 45.50
N ARG A 3 33.05 -27.99 45.12
CA ARG A 3 32.01 -27.50 46.04
C ARG A 3 30.77 -27.01 45.31
N ALA A 4 29.64 -27.58 45.74
CA ALA A 4 28.29 -27.10 45.55
C ALA A 4 27.95 -26.10 46.66
N SER A 5 26.99 -25.23 46.44
CA SER A 5 26.08 -24.61 47.44
C SER A 5 24.97 -23.90 46.65
N LEU A 6 23.79 -24.37 46.67
CA LEU A 6 22.69 -24.29 47.62
C LEU A 6 21.92 -22.98 47.53
N LEU A 7 20.66 -23.16 47.10
CA LEU A 7 19.50 -22.27 47.18
C LEU A 7 19.12 -21.90 48.63
N PRO A 8 18.26 -20.93 48.82
CA PRO A 8 17.10 -21.19 49.65
C PRO A 8 15.75 -20.79 49.04
N SER A 9 14.80 -21.56 49.52
CA SER A 9 13.39 -21.61 49.22
C SER A 9 12.56 -20.65 50.12
N ARG A 10 11.49 -20.07 49.49
CA ARG A 10 10.11 -19.79 49.96
C ARG A 10 9.86 -18.97 51.28
N PRO A 11 8.65 -18.35 51.46
CA PRO A 11 7.36 -19.01 51.46
C PRO A 11 6.14 -18.28 50.84
N LEU A 12 5.08 -19.04 50.63
CA LEU A 12 3.68 -18.69 50.36
C LEU A 12 3.03 -17.88 51.50
N SER A 13 2.10 -16.98 51.13
CA SER A 13 0.99 -16.66 52.02
C SER A 13 -0.34 -16.63 51.24
N GLN A 14 -1.23 -17.48 51.70
CA GLN A 14 -2.66 -17.57 51.37
C GLN A 14 -3.43 -16.39 52.02
N ARG A 15 -4.51 -16.00 51.39
CA ARG A 15 -5.81 -15.51 51.88
C ARG A 15 -6.55 -14.97 50.67
N GLY A 16 -7.79 -15.26 50.41
CA GLY A 16 -8.90 -15.85 51.09
C GLY A 16 -10.12 -15.57 50.21
N ALA A 17 -10.93 -16.56 50.00
CA ALA A 17 -12.17 -16.52 49.21
C ALA A 17 -13.23 -15.66 49.88
N VAL A 18 -14.04 -14.92 49.11
CA VAL A 18 -15.42 -14.58 49.47
C VAL A 18 -16.30 -14.81 48.28
N ILE A 19 -17.13 -15.82 48.42
CA ILE A 19 -18.29 -16.18 47.58
C ILE A 19 -19.45 -15.31 48.05
N LEU A 20 -20.15 -14.63 47.19
CA LEU A 20 -21.51 -14.14 47.45
C LEU A 20 -22.40 -14.49 46.28
N LEU A 21 -23.20 -15.50 46.52
CA LEU A 21 -24.38 -15.96 45.79
C LEU A 21 -25.49 -14.94 45.95
N SER A 22 -26.12 -14.51 44.87
CA SER A 22 -27.48 -13.94 44.94
C SER A 22 -28.28 -14.43 43.73
N ALA A 23 -29.10 -15.37 44.00
CA ALA A 23 -30.20 -15.81 43.13
C ALA A 23 -31.38 -14.89 43.33
N LEU A 24 -32.00 -14.42 42.25
CA LEU A 24 -33.38 -13.95 42.27
C LEU A 24 -34.11 -14.31 40.95
N LEU A 25 -34.95 -15.30 41.12
CA LEU A 25 -36.34 -15.53 40.64
C LEU A 25 -36.80 -14.95 39.29
N PHE A 26 -37.06 -15.91 38.42
CA PHE A 26 -37.94 -15.79 37.25
C PHE A 26 -39.39 -15.55 37.66
N THR A 27 -40.05 -14.59 37.02
CA THR A 27 -41.50 -14.56 36.87
C THR A 27 -41.86 -14.51 35.40
N THR A 28 -42.50 -15.54 34.93
CA THR A 28 -43.11 -15.69 33.62
C THR A 28 -44.36 -14.80 33.49
N GLY A 29 -44.37 -13.95 32.53
CA GLY A 29 -45.58 -13.22 32.07
C GLY A 29 -45.89 -13.56 30.61
N ILE A 30 -46.83 -14.45 30.40
CA ILE A 30 -47.41 -14.74 29.10
C ILE A 30 -48.45 -13.68 28.82
N ALA A 31 -48.22 -12.81 27.88
CA ALA A 31 -49.26 -11.89 27.35
C ALA A 31 -49.72 -12.42 26.00
N SER A 32 -50.96 -12.88 25.98
CA SER A 32 -51.69 -13.28 24.77
C SER A 32 -52.04 -12.06 23.93
N VAL A 33 -51.57 -12.02 22.70
CA VAL A 33 -51.95 -11.02 21.71
C VAL A 33 -53.22 -11.52 20.97
N HIS A 34 -54.36 -10.88 21.23
CA HIS A 34 -55.59 -11.04 20.44
C HIS A 34 -55.41 -10.29 19.10
N ALA A 35 -55.54 -11.03 18.02
CA ALA A 35 -55.71 -10.46 16.69
C ALA A 35 -57.13 -9.87 16.59
N GLN A 36 -57.19 -8.58 16.33
CA GLN A 36 -58.42 -7.86 16.01
C GLN A 36 -58.43 -7.53 14.54
N GLU A 37 -59.29 -8.22 13.83
CA GLU A 37 -59.64 -8.01 12.43
C GLU A 37 -60.38 -6.69 12.33
N GLN A 38 -59.80 -5.68 11.62
CA GLN A 38 -60.50 -4.44 11.28
C GLN A 38 -60.76 -4.35 9.79
N SER A 39 -62.05 -4.13 9.53
CA SER A 39 -62.70 -4.07 8.25
C SER A 39 -62.12 -2.97 7.32
N LEU A 40 -62.12 -3.32 6.04
CA LEU A 40 -61.86 -2.44 4.92
C LEU A 40 -62.92 -1.34 4.84
N ASP A 41 -62.57 -0.09 5.11
CA ASP A 41 -63.38 1.06 4.80
C ASP A 41 -62.64 1.99 3.80
N LYS A 42 -63.44 2.42 2.85
CA LYS A 42 -63.34 3.30 1.68
C LYS A 42 -62.27 4.42 1.80
N PRO A 43 -61.49 4.72 0.72
CA PRO A 43 -60.53 5.81 0.75
C PRO A 43 -61.20 7.19 0.76
N PRO A 44 -60.69 8.14 1.56
CA PRO A 44 -61.14 9.53 1.51
C PRO A 44 -60.59 10.27 0.29
N ALA A 45 -61.38 11.22 -0.20
CA ALA A 45 -61.09 12.10 -1.34
C ALA A 45 -59.80 12.92 -1.18
N PRO A 46 -59.12 13.30 -2.27
CA PRO A 46 -57.85 13.99 -2.20
C PRO A 46 -57.98 15.39 -1.59
N ARG A 47 -57.31 15.60 -0.44
CA ARG A 47 -57.10 16.93 0.14
C ARG A 47 -56.16 17.73 -0.76
N ALA A 48 -56.51 18.96 -1.05
CA ALA A 48 -55.64 19.90 -1.75
C ALA A 48 -54.28 20.02 -1.07
N VAL A 49 -53.21 19.73 -1.83
CA VAL A 49 -51.82 19.93 -1.42
C VAL A 49 -51.58 21.43 -1.34
N VAL A 50 -51.57 21.96 -0.13
CA VAL A 50 -51.00 23.28 0.14
C VAL A 50 -49.50 23.12 0.05
N THR A 51 -48.90 23.57 -1.04
CA THR A 51 -47.46 23.68 -1.22
C THR A 51 -46.91 24.62 -0.14
N PRO A 52 -46.03 24.16 0.77
CA PRO A 52 -45.31 25.10 1.62
C PRO A 52 -44.43 25.95 0.70
N ALA A 53 -44.56 27.27 0.76
CA ALA A 53 -43.58 28.17 0.16
C ALA A 53 -42.20 27.75 0.68
N ALA A 54 -41.30 27.38 -0.23
CA ALA A 54 -39.90 27.11 0.09
C ALA A 54 -39.35 28.39 0.74
N ALA A 55 -39.16 28.33 2.06
CA ALA A 55 -38.33 29.29 2.72
C ALA A 55 -36.92 29.09 2.12
N ALA A 56 -36.54 30.02 1.26
CA ALA A 56 -35.17 30.16 0.81
C ALA A 56 -34.34 30.45 2.09
N THR A 57 -33.80 29.40 2.68
CA THR A 57 -32.69 29.55 3.63
C THR A 57 -31.58 30.19 2.84
N SER A 58 -31.37 31.48 3.04
CA SER A 58 -30.19 32.20 2.61
C SER A 58 -28.99 31.49 3.28
N ALA A 59 -28.36 30.56 2.53
CA ALA A 59 -27.08 29.99 2.92
C ALA A 59 -26.15 31.20 3.05
N THR A 60 -25.67 31.47 4.26
CA THR A 60 -24.58 32.40 4.49
C THR A 60 -23.44 32.01 3.55
N PRO A 61 -22.88 32.95 2.76
CA PRO A 61 -21.77 32.61 1.87
C PRO A 61 -20.69 31.90 2.69
N ALA A 62 -20.34 30.69 2.29
CA ALA A 62 -19.28 29.94 2.95
C ALA A 62 -18.00 30.79 2.89
N ASP A 63 -17.31 30.92 4.01
CA ASP A 63 -16.00 31.59 4.07
C ASP A 63 -15.09 30.90 3.05
N PRO A 64 -14.61 31.62 2.01
CA PRO A 64 -13.82 31.03 0.93
C PRO A 64 -12.54 30.38 1.46
N VAL A 65 -11.94 30.90 2.50
CA VAL A 65 -10.74 30.32 3.12
C VAL A 65 -11.08 28.96 3.76
N LYS A 66 -12.21 28.86 4.44
CA LYS A 66 -12.67 27.60 5.02
C LYS A 66 -13.00 26.56 3.96
N ALA A 67 -13.60 26.98 2.84
CA ALA A 67 -13.89 26.11 1.71
C ALA A 67 -12.61 25.57 1.04
N ASP A 68 -11.58 26.38 0.91
CA ASP A 68 -10.28 25.95 0.39
C ASP A 68 -9.56 24.98 1.32
N ILE A 69 -9.61 25.21 2.65
CA ILE A 69 -9.05 24.30 3.64
C ILE A 69 -9.73 22.92 3.57
N GLU A 70 -11.05 22.86 3.52
CA GLU A 70 -11.79 21.58 3.42
C GLU A 70 -11.54 20.87 2.10
N SER A 71 -11.46 21.61 1.01
CA SER A 71 -11.08 21.05 -0.29
C SER A 71 -9.64 20.54 -0.27
N GLY A 72 -8.72 21.29 0.34
CA GLY A 72 -7.31 20.90 0.48
C GLY A 72 -7.15 19.64 1.35
N ARG A 73 -7.95 19.51 2.44
CA ARG A 73 -8.00 18.29 3.23
C ARG A 73 -8.42 17.08 2.39
N TYR A 74 -9.47 17.23 1.60
CA TYR A 74 -9.91 16.17 0.70
C TYR A 74 -8.83 15.79 -0.34
N LEU A 75 -8.16 16.77 -0.92
CA LEU A 75 -7.06 16.53 -1.87
C LEU A 75 -5.86 15.84 -1.19
N ALA A 76 -5.52 16.20 0.05
CA ALA A 76 -4.46 15.55 0.81
C ALA A 76 -4.79 14.07 1.13
N ILE A 77 -6.07 13.76 1.37
CA ILE A 77 -6.56 12.38 1.50
C ILE A 77 -6.46 11.66 0.16
N ALA A 78 -6.92 12.27 -0.93
CA ALA A 78 -6.88 11.68 -2.27
C ALA A 78 -5.44 11.43 -2.77
N ALA A 79 -4.48 12.25 -2.31
CA ALA A 79 -3.06 12.12 -2.59
C ALA A 79 -2.33 11.21 -1.58
N ASP A 80 -3.05 10.61 -0.63
CA ASP A 80 -2.53 9.70 0.39
C ASP A 80 -1.29 10.24 1.16
N CYS A 81 -1.25 11.57 1.40
CA CYS A 81 -0.09 12.22 2.01
C CYS A 81 0.24 11.64 3.39
N MET A 82 -0.81 11.24 4.15
CA MET A 82 -0.65 10.76 5.52
C MET A 82 0.04 9.39 5.58
N ALA A 83 -0.16 8.50 4.62
CA ALA A 83 0.45 7.17 4.60
C ALA A 83 1.98 7.24 4.63
N CYS A 84 2.58 8.16 3.86
CA CYS A 84 4.04 8.32 3.86
C CYS A 84 4.53 9.32 4.92
N HIS A 85 3.78 10.39 5.20
CA HIS A 85 4.24 11.46 6.07
C HIS A 85 3.87 11.29 7.55
N THR A 86 3.45 10.07 7.96
CA THR A 86 3.18 9.72 9.36
C THR A 86 3.87 8.40 9.68
N ALA A 87 4.82 8.42 10.62
CA ALA A 87 5.46 7.19 11.11
C ALA A 87 4.45 6.33 11.87
N PRO A 88 4.64 4.99 11.96
CA PRO A 88 3.82 4.14 12.83
C PRO A 88 3.78 4.69 14.25
N ALA A 89 2.57 4.84 14.80
CA ALA A 89 2.32 5.49 16.10
C ALA A 89 2.83 6.94 16.21
N GLY A 90 3.21 7.58 15.10
CA GLY A 90 3.68 8.96 15.04
C GLY A 90 2.56 10.00 15.00
N LYS A 91 2.94 11.29 15.13
CA LYS A 91 2.00 12.39 14.95
C LYS A 91 1.68 12.59 13.47
N PRO A 92 0.42 12.89 13.09
CA PRO A 92 0.04 13.09 11.70
C PRO A 92 0.94 14.11 10.97
N TYR A 93 1.39 13.75 9.79
CA TYR A 93 2.23 14.56 8.90
C TYR A 93 3.62 14.93 9.46
N ALA A 94 4.03 14.39 10.62
CA ALA A 94 5.33 14.70 11.23
C ALA A 94 6.52 13.99 10.58
N GLY A 95 6.28 13.16 9.56
CA GLY A 95 7.32 12.42 8.86
C GLY A 95 7.83 11.20 9.64
N GLY A 96 9.01 10.72 9.26
CA GLY A 96 9.68 9.59 9.92
C GLY A 96 9.27 8.21 9.40
N TYR A 97 8.28 8.10 8.52
CA TYR A 97 7.97 6.83 7.85
C TYR A 97 9.14 6.38 6.98
N ALA A 98 9.51 5.12 7.12
CA ALA A 98 10.62 4.50 6.42
C ALA A 98 10.14 3.84 5.13
N ILE A 99 10.50 4.42 3.99
CA ILE A 99 10.20 3.86 2.66
C ILE A 99 11.40 3.02 2.26
N GLU A 100 11.20 1.71 2.19
CA GLU A 100 12.21 0.81 1.63
C GLU A 100 12.39 1.07 0.14
N SER A 101 13.61 1.36 -0.26
CA SER A 101 13.97 1.42 -1.67
C SER A 101 15.12 0.46 -1.96
N PRO A 102 15.26 0.01 -3.21
CA PRO A 102 16.38 -0.85 -3.59
C PRO A 102 17.77 -0.20 -3.37
N LEU A 103 17.81 1.12 -3.19
CA LEU A 103 19.03 1.90 -2.99
C LEU A 103 19.27 2.26 -1.52
N GLY A 104 18.38 1.86 -0.62
CA GLY A 104 18.42 2.14 0.81
C GLY A 104 17.15 2.78 1.34
N MET A 105 17.12 3.06 2.64
CA MET A 105 15.94 3.63 3.30
C MET A 105 15.80 5.12 2.99
N ILE A 106 14.61 5.51 2.55
CA ILE A 106 14.20 6.89 2.35
C ILE A 106 13.17 7.24 3.43
N TYR A 107 13.47 8.24 4.24
CA TYR A 107 12.56 8.68 5.28
C TYR A 107 11.74 9.88 4.83
N ALA A 108 10.42 9.78 5.01
CA ALA A 108 9.52 10.89 4.75
C ALA A 108 9.77 12.05 5.71
N THR A 109 9.66 13.26 5.20
CA THR A 109 9.93 14.49 5.96
C THR A 109 8.68 14.97 6.70
N ASN A 110 8.87 15.79 7.74
CA ASN A 110 7.82 16.52 8.39
C ASN A 110 7.25 17.57 7.43
N ILE A 111 5.95 17.49 7.12
CA ILE A 111 5.20 18.43 6.27
C ILE A 111 4.13 19.21 7.05
N THR A 112 4.23 19.23 8.40
CA THR A 112 3.40 20.11 9.22
C THR A 112 3.83 21.58 9.07
N PRO A 113 2.99 22.58 9.44
CA PRO A 113 3.35 23.99 9.36
C PRO A 113 4.32 24.44 10.47
N SER A 114 5.13 23.53 10.99
CA SER A 114 6.21 23.88 11.92
C SER A 114 7.28 24.70 11.20
N LYS A 115 7.63 25.84 11.80
CA LYS A 115 8.69 26.71 11.27
C LYS A 115 10.11 26.19 11.56
N THR A 116 10.25 25.27 12.50
CA THR A 116 11.56 24.73 12.91
C THR A 116 11.85 23.36 12.31
N ALA A 117 10.84 22.52 12.11
CA ALA A 117 11.03 21.13 11.70
C ALA A 117 10.21 20.73 10.45
N GLY A 118 9.26 21.56 10.01
CA GLY A 118 8.34 21.29 8.93
C GLY A 118 8.46 22.29 7.77
N ILE A 119 7.31 22.53 7.12
CA ILE A 119 7.20 23.42 5.95
C ILE A 119 6.63 24.81 6.28
N GLY A 120 6.53 25.19 7.56
CA GLY A 120 5.89 26.44 8.00
C GLY A 120 6.55 27.74 7.50
N ASN A 121 7.76 27.67 6.95
CA ASN A 121 8.44 28.79 6.29
C ASN A 121 8.34 28.76 4.74
N TYR A 122 7.65 27.79 4.16
CA TYR A 122 7.49 27.72 2.72
C TYR A 122 6.48 28.76 2.25
N SER A 123 6.83 29.52 1.23
CA SER A 123 5.83 30.22 0.43
C SER A 123 5.03 29.21 -0.40
N GLU A 124 3.86 29.62 -0.88
CA GLU A 124 3.05 28.77 -1.76
C GLU A 124 3.82 28.34 -3.03
N ALA A 125 4.60 29.23 -3.59
CA ALA A 125 5.47 28.92 -4.74
C ALA A 125 6.53 27.86 -4.40
N GLN A 126 7.12 27.90 -3.21
CA GLN A 126 8.07 26.87 -2.75
C GLN A 126 7.38 25.55 -2.47
N PHE A 127 6.17 25.57 -1.91
CA PHE A 127 5.35 24.38 -1.71
C PHE A 127 4.98 23.74 -3.07
N ALA A 128 4.50 24.55 -4.02
CA ALA A 128 4.19 24.10 -5.37
C ALA A 128 5.40 23.46 -6.07
N ARG A 129 6.58 24.07 -5.92
CA ARG A 129 7.83 23.57 -6.49
C ARG A 129 8.26 22.25 -5.84
N ALA A 130 8.15 22.12 -4.52
CA ALA A 130 8.43 20.85 -3.84
C ALA A 130 7.49 19.74 -4.28
N LEU A 131 6.19 20.04 -4.38
CA LEU A 131 5.15 19.08 -4.73
C LEU A 131 5.24 18.64 -6.20
N ARG A 132 5.53 19.53 -7.13
CA ARG A 132 5.46 19.28 -8.58
C ARG A 132 6.80 19.01 -9.25
N GLU A 133 7.88 19.51 -8.68
CA GLU A 133 9.21 19.44 -9.30
C GLU A 133 10.22 18.69 -8.42
N GLY A 134 9.80 18.31 -7.20
CA GLY A 134 10.69 17.65 -6.27
C GLY A 134 11.84 18.53 -5.78
N VAL A 135 11.64 19.86 -5.66
CA VAL A 135 12.67 20.80 -5.23
C VAL A 135 12.23 21.52 -3.96
N ARG A 136 12.96 21.33 -2.89
CA ARG A 136 12.71 21.92 -1.56
C ARG A 136 12.97 23.41 -1.53
N ALA A 137 12.52 24.10 -0.48
CA ALA A 137 12.76 25.54 -0.32
C ALA A 137 14.26 25.91 -0.25
N ASP A 138 15.11 25.00 0.26
CA ASP A 138 16.57 25.14 0.30
C ASP A 138 17.26 24.84 -1.06
N GLY A 139 16.49 24.53 -2.11
CA GLY A 139 16.99 24.19 -3.44
C GLY A 139 17.44 22.73 -3.59
N SER A 140 17.44 21.94 -2.54
CA SER A 140 17.81 20.52 -2.64
C SER A 140 16.71 19.69 -3.29
N HIS A 141 17.10 18.64 -4.05
CA HIS A 141 16.15 17.78 -4.73
C HIS A 141 15.62 16.68 -3.81
N LEU A 142 14.34 16.33 -3.97
CA LEU A 142 13.70 15.14 -3.40
C LEU A 142 14.05 13.91 -4.25
N TYR A 143 13.98 12.74 -3.63
CA TYR A 143 13.98 11.47 -4.37
C TYR A 143 12.57 11.17 -4.89
N PRO A 144 12.43 10.49 -6.05
CA PRO A 144 11.13 10.16 -6.64
C PRO A 144 10.35 9.06 -5.89
N ALA A 145 10.74 8.75 -4.65
CA ALA A 145 9.89 8.10 -3.66
C ALA A 145 8.74 9.02 -3.21
N MET A 146 8.95 10.35 -3.23
CA MET A 146 7.87 11.33 -3.29
C MET A 146 7.34 11.37 -4.73
N PRO A 147 6.05 11.09 -5.01
CA PRO A 147 5.54 10.92 -6.38
C PRO A 147 5.32 12.27 -7.10
N TYR A 148 6.30 13.19 -7.01
CA TYR A 148 6.20 14.51 -7.63
C TYR A 148 6.05 14.45 -9.17
N THR A 149 6.50 13.37 -9.80
CA THR A 149 6.28 13.14 -11.24
C THR A 149 4.80 13.00 -11.59
N SER A 150 3.99 12.43 -10.70
CA SER A 150 2.53 12.40 -10.82
C SER A 150 1.90 13.73 -10.39
N TYR A 151 2.38 14.32 -9.29
CA TYR A 151 1.85 15.59 -8.80
C TYR A 151 2.19 16.78 -9.72
N ALA A 152 3.13 16.65 -10.64
CA ALA A 152 3.47 17.66 -11.64
C ALA A 152 2.25 18.15 -12.44
N MET A 153 1.26 17.27 -12.68
CA MET A 153 0.04 17.61 -13.41
C MET A 153 -1.03 18.33 -12.58
N LEU A 154 -0.89 18.46 -11.27
CA LEU A 154 -1.89 19.11 -10.42
C LEU A 154 -2.11 20.58 -10.83
N THR A 155 -3.38 21.02 -10.79
CA THR A 155 -3.76 22.39 -11.12
C THR A 155 -3.25 23.38 -10.07
N ASP A 156 -3.09 24.66 -10.45
CA ASP A 156 -2.67 25.70 -9.49
C ASP A 156 -3.72 25.89 -8.39
N SER A 157 -5.00 25.80 -8.73
CA SER A 157 -6.10 25.85 -7.76
C SER A 157 -5.99 24.74 -6.71
N ASP A 158 -5.70 23.50 -7.11
CA ASP A 158 -5.63 22.39 -6.15
C ASP A 158 -4.36 22.45 -5.31
N VAL A 159 -3.25 22.95 -5.85
CA VAL A 159 -2.04 23.23 -5.06
C VAL A 159 -2.27 24.33 -4.04
N HIS A 160 -3.00 25.40 -4.40
CA HIS A 160 -3.40 26.46 -3.48
C HIS A 160 -4.25 25.90 -2.30
N LYS A 161 -5.23 25.04 -2.60
CA LYS A 161 -6.07 24.41 -1.57
C LYS A 161 -5.25 23.49 -0.65
N LEU A 162 -4.35 22.67 -1.22
CA LEU A 162 -3.42 21.85 -0.43
C LEU A 162 -2.55 22.71 0.49
N TYR A 163 -1.97 23.79 -0.04
CA TYR A 163 -1.17 24.74 0.74
C TYR A 163 -2.00 25.37 1.87
N SER A 164 -3.22 25.83 1.57
CA SER A 164 -4.14 26.38 2.55
C SER A 164 -4.46 25.39 3.68
N TYR A 165 -4.69 24.12 3.34
CA TYR A 165 -4.92 23.07 4.33
C TYR A 165 -3.70 22.84 5.22
N PHE A 166 -2.53 22.61 4.62
CA PHE A 166 -1.32 22.32 5.40
C PHE A 166 -0.91 23.48 6.30
N MET A 167 -1.06 24.72 5.85
CA MET A 167 -0.64 25.89 6.61
C MET A 167 -1.62 26.30 7.71
N ASN A 168 -2.94 26.03 7.54
CA ASN A 168 -3.95 26.58 8.43
C ASN A 168 -4.70 25.53 9.26
N ALA A 169 -4.71 24.25 8.86
CA ALA A 169 -5.50 23.21 9.53
C ALA A 169 -4.68 22.07 10.14
N VAL A 170 -3.45 21.85 9.66
CA VAL A 170 -2.57 20.81 10.22
C VAL A 170 -1.88 21.35 11.49
N THR A 171 -1.86 20.53 12.54
CA THR A 171 -1.19 20.89 13.81
C THR A 171 0.33 20.89 13.63
N PRO A 172 1.05 21.98 13.97
CA PRO A 172 2.50 22.02 13.90
C PRO A 172 3.16 21.00 14.84
N VAL A 173 4.16 20.27 14.33
CA VAL A 173 5.01 19.36 15.10
C VAL A 173 6.45 19.87 15.02
N ASN A 174 6.99 20.38 16.11
CA ASN A 174 8.28 21.07 16.14
C ASN A 174 9.48 20.14 16.35
N GLU A 175 9.23 18.87 16.64
CA GLU A 175 10.27 17.86 16.70
C GLU A 175 10.68 17.44 15.28
N PRO A 176 11.99 17.33 14.99
CA PRO A 176 12.44 16.81 13.72
C PRO A 176 12.03 15.33 13.57
N ALA A 177 11.84 14.87 12.32
CA ALA A 177 11.63 13.45 12.06
C ALA A 177 12.76 12.62 12.66
N SER A 178 12.42 11.50 13.28
CA SER A 178 13.33 10.63 14.05
C SER A 178 14.50 10.09 13.23
N SER A 179 14.37 10.05 11.91
CA SER A 179 15.39 9.50 11.01
C SER A 179 15.49 10.32 9.73
N GLN A 180 16.67 10.32 9.13
CA GLN A 180 16.98 11.03 7.89
C GLN A 180 17.48 10.08 6.83
N THR A 181 17.14 10.35 5.57
CA THR A 181 17.59 9.60 4.41
C THR A 181 19.10 9.70 4.26
N LYS A 182 19.80 8.54 4.26
CA LYS A 182 21.22 8.40 3.99
C LYS A 182 21.42 7.29 2.95
N LEU A 183 21.44 7.67 1.68
CA LEU A 183 21.73 6.71 0.61
C LEU A 183 23.23 6.57 0.37
N PRO A 184 23.70 5.41 -0.13
CA PRO A 184 25.09 5.24 -0.50
C PRO A 184 25.46 6.07 -1.74
N PHE A 185 26.76 6.40 -1.88
CA PHE A 185 27.26 7.02 -3.11
C PHE A 185 27.01 6.11 -4.33
N PRO A 186 26.60 6.66 -5.48
CA PRO A 186 26.43 8.10 -5.80
C PRO A 186 25.02 8.64 -5.51
N PHE A 187 24.10 7.84 -4.97
CA PHE A 187 22.69 8.21 -4.78
C PHE A 187 22.47 9.22 -3.66
N ASN A 188 23.46 9.45 -2.79
CA ASN A 188 23.46 10.54 -1.82
C ASN A 188 23.70 11.93 -2.44
N VAL A 189 24.16 12.00 -3.71
CA VAL A 189 24.37 13.24 -4.43
C VAL A 189 23.04 13.72 -5.00
N ARG A 190 22.28 14.52 -4.22
CA ARG A 190 20.92 14.95 -4.59
C ARG A 190 20.86 15.76 -5.89
N MET A 191 21.96 16.43 -6.27
CA MET A 191 22.06 17.16 -7.54
C MET A 191 21.90 16.23 -8.76
N SER A 192 22.19 14.92 -8.64
CA SER A 192 21.94 13.94 -9.71
C SER A 192 20.48 13.87 -10.13
N MET A 193 19.55 14.25 -9.23
CA MET A 193 18.12 14.30 -9.53
C MET A 193 17.76 15.40 -10.54
N THR A 194 18.59 16.42 -10.73
CA THR A 194 18.40 17.40 -11.81
C THR A 194 18.45 16.72 -13.18
N ALA A 195 19.46 15.86 -13.39
CA ALA A 195 19.58 15.11 -14.65
C ALA A 195 18.44 14.07 -14.79
N TRP A 196 18.08 13.41 -13.70
CA TRP A 196 16.97 12.46 -13.70
C TRP A 196 15.64 13.16 -14.02
N ASN A 197 15.35 14.30 -13.42
CA ASN A 197 14.16 15.10 -13.70
C ASN A 197 14.11 15.58 -15.15
N ALA A 198 15.25 15.97 -15.73
CA ALA A 198 15.31 16.39 -17.14
C ALA A 198 14.87 15.27 -18.12
N ILE A 199 14.97 13.99 -17.68
CA ILE A 199 14.59 12.84 -18.51
C ILE A 199 13.16 12.38 -18.22
N PHE A 200 12.73 12.41 -16.95
CA PHE A 200 11.53 11.72 -16.50
C PHE A 200 10.41 12.63 -15.96
N LEU A 201 10.67 13.89 -15.68
CA LEU A 201 9.66 14.80 -15.16
C LEU A 201 8.97 15.53 -16.33
N ASP A 202 7.68 15.28 -16.54
CA ASP A 202 6.82 16.13 -17.38
C ASP A 202 6.18 17.20 -16.50
N THR A 203 6.48 18.47 -16.80
CA THR A 203 5.98 19.61 -16.02
C THR A 203 4.63 20.15 -16.50
N LYS A 204 3.99 19.49 -17.46
CA LYS A 204 2.68 19.93 -17.98
C LYS A 204 1.60 19.74 -16.93
N ARG A 205 0.75 20.77 -16.83
CA ARG A 205 -0.47 20.69 -16.02
C ARG A 205 -1.54 19.88 -16.73
N PHE A 206 -2.40 19.26 -15.95
CA PHE A 206 -3.55 18.53 -16.49
C PHE A 206 -4.45 19.48 -17.30
N VAL A 207 -4.76 19.03 -18.51
CA VAL A 207 -5.76 19.65 -19.37
C VAL A 207 -6.79 18.59 -19.71
N PRO A 208 -8.07 18.80 -19.42
CA PRO A 208 -9.12 17.86 -19.78
C PRO A 208 -9.15 17.59 -21.29
N ASP A 209 -9.27 16.34 -21.69
CA ASP A 209 -9.48 15.93 -23.08
C ASP A 209 -10.95 16.18 -23.45
N ALA A 210 -11.20 17.12 -24.37
CA ALA A 210 -12.53 17.48 -24.82
C ALA A 210 -13.27 16.32 -25.53
N SER A 211 -12.56 15.30 -25.97
CA SER A 211 -13.16 14.09 -26.58
C SER A 211 -13.68 13.07 -25.56
N LYS A 212 -13.35 13.25 -24.28
CA LYS A 212 -13.73 12.37 -23.18
C LYS A 212 -14.80 13.02 -22.29
N SER A 213 -15.58 12.17 -21.62
CA SER A 213 -16.52 12.67 -20.62
C SER A 213 -15.83 13.38 -19.45
N GLN A 214 -16.56 14.24 -18.76
CA GLN A 214 -16.06 14.86 -17.53
C GLN A 214 -15.65 13.83 -16.49
N GLN A 215 -16.38 12.72 -16.36
CA GLN A 215 -16.06 11.61 -15.47
C GLN A 215 -14.71 10.96 -15.79
N ILE A 216 -14.45 10.65 -17.07
CA ILE A 216 -13.18 10.05 -17.49
C ILE A 216 -12.02 11.03 -17.24
N ASN A 217 -12.20 12.31 -17.56
CA ASN A 217 -11.18 13.34 -17.28
C ASN A 217 -10.90 13.48 -15.78
N ARG A 218 -11.95 13.47 -14.95
CA ARG A 218 -11.80 13.50 -13.49
C ARG A 218 -11.08 12.25 -12.98
N GLY A 219 -11.45 11.07 -13.49
CA GLY A 219 -10.80 9.80 -13.15
C GLY A 219 -9.32 9.78 -13.52
N LYS A 220 -8.97 10.30 -14.71
CA LYS A 220 -7.57 10.44 -15.12
C LYS A 220 -6.79 11.36 -14.19
N TYR A 221 -7.35 12.51 -13.85
CA TYR A 221 -6.73 13.46 -12.93
C TYR A 221 -6.48 12.86 -11.54
N LEU A 222 -7.44 12.07 -11.05
CA LEU A 222 -7.32 11.35 -9.78
C LEU A 222 -6.27 10.21 -9.88
N ALA A 223 -6.40 9.33 -10.84
CA ALA A 223 -5.58 8.12 -10.93
C ALA A 223 -4.11 8.40 -11.29
N ASP A 224 -3.85 9.27 -12.28
CA ASP A 224 -2.50 9.57 -12.74
C ASP A 224 -1.84 10.67 -11.88
N GLY A 225 -2.64 11.60 -11.34
CA GLY A 225 -2.18 12.70 -10.49
C GLY A 225 -2.22 12.36 -9.01
N LEU A 226 -3.37 12.63 -8.36
CA LEU A 226 -3.48 12.57 -6.89
C LEU A 226 -3.21 11.17 -6.32
N ALA A 227 -3.91 10.14 -6.78
CA ALA A 227 -3.73 8.78 -6.30
C ALA A 227 -2.49 8.07 -6.90
N HIS A 228 -1.78 8.70 -7.84
CA HIS A 228 -0.50 8.27 -8.42
C HIS A 228 -0.36 6.75 -8.67
N CYS A 229 -1.41 6.12 -9.19
CA CYS A 229 -1.49 4.66 -9.40
C CYS A 229 -0.29 4.11 -10.18
N SER A 230 0.22 4.87 -11.17
CA SER A 230 1.37 4.50 -11.99
C SER A 230 2.64 4.28 -11.16
N THR A 231 2.79 4.98 -10.03
CA THR A 231 3.96 4.88 -9.15
C THR A 231 4.22 3.44 -8.69
N CYS A 232 3.17 2.68 -8.39
CA CYS A 232 3.26 1.28 -8.00
C CYS A 232 2.96 0.32 -9.15
N HIS A 233 1.99 0.65 -10.03
CA HIS A 233 1.47 -0.28 -11.04
C HIS A 233 2.17 -0.20 -12.41
N THR A 234 3.19 0.66 -12.58
CA THR A 234 3.97 0.75 -13.82
C THR A 234 5.40 0.24 -13.63
N PRO A 235 5.89 -0.67 -14.47
CA PRO A 235 7.25 -1.18 -14.35
C PRO A 235 8.29 -0.06 -14.50
N ARG A 236 9.44 -0.22 -13.84
CA ARG A 236 10.55 0.73 -13.93
C ARG A 236 11.58 0.30 -14.96
N ASN A 237 12.20 1.27 -15.61
CA ASN A 237 13.37 1.06 -16.47
C ASN A 237 14.66 0.99 -15.65
N PHE A 238 15.81 0.84 -16.34
CA PHE A 238 17.14 0.77 -15.71
C PHE A 238 17.47 1.96 -14.81
N LEU A 239 17.02 3.18 -15.17
CA LEU A 239 17.22 4.40 -14.39
C LEU A 239 16.09 4.64 -13.36
N MET A 240 15.27 3.64 -13.08
CA MET A 240 14.14 3.70 -12.13
C MET A 240 13.00 4.66 -12.55
N GLY A 241 13.00 5.17 -13.79
CA GLY A 241 11.86 5.88 -14.38
C GLY A 241 10.77 4.92 -14.84
N GLU A 242 9.53 5.38 -14.94
CA GLU A 242 8.39 4.58 -15.41
C GLU A 242 8.53 4.20 -16.89
N LYS A 243 8.15 2.97 -17.25
CA LYS A 243 8.07 2.51 -18.64
C LYS A 243 6.71 2.87 -19.24
N GLY A 244 6.61 4.00 -19.92
CA GLY A 244 5.36 4.49 -20.50
C GLY A 244 4.65 3.49 -21.43
N GLY A 245 5.40 2.68 -22.19
CA GLY A 245 4.83 1.63 -23.04
C GLY A 245 4.19 0.45 -22.30
N SER A 246 4.36 0.37 -20.97
CA SER A 246 3.78 -0.64 -20.09
C SER A 246 3.07 0.01 -18.91
N ALA A 247 2.49 1.21 -19.12
CA ALA A 247 1.78 1.93 -18.08
C ALA A 247 0.69 1.05 -17.44
N LEU A 248 0.66 1.02 -16.11
CA LEU A 248 -0.30 0.27 -15.29
C LEU A 248 -0.30 -1.27 -15.52
N ALA A 249 0.75 -1.82 -16.16
CA ALA A 249 0.85 -3.25 -16.49
C ALA A 249 1.35 -4.12 -15.31
N GLY A 250 1.48 -3.54 -14.12
CA GLY A 250 2.00 -4.21 -12.92
C GLY A 250 3.51 -4.08 -12.78
N ALA A 251 3.99 -4.10 -11.52
CA ALA A 251 5.41 -3.94 -11.21
C ALA A 251 5.79 -4.56 -9.87
N PRO A 252 7.05 -4.98 -9.67
CA PRO A 252 7.57 -5.34 -8.35
C PRO A 252 7.62 -4.09 -7.46
N LEU A 253 7.22 -4.27 -6.20
CA LEU A 253 7.20 -3.24 -5.16
C LEU A 253 7.82 -3.84 -3.88
N GLY A 254 9.14 -3.79 -3.79
CA GLY A 254 9.85 -4.54 -2.76
C GLY A 254 9.54 -6.03 -2.83
N PRO A 255 9.12 -6.67 -1.72
CA PRO A 255 8.74 -8.08 -1.69
C PRO A 255 7.33 -8.33 -2.28
N TRP A 256 6.53 -7.28 -2.47
CA TRP A 256 5.19 -7.34 -3.06
C TRP A 256 5.23 -7.16 -4.58
N HIS A 257 4.10 -7.39 -5.21
CA HIS A 257 3.88 -7.12 -6.63
C HIS A 257 2.57 -6.35 -6.82
N ALA A 258 2.64 -5.11 -7.30
CA ALA A 258 1.46 -4.38 -7.74
C ALA A 258 0.95 -5.00 -9.04
N PRO A 259 -0.31 -5.51 -9.10
CA PRO A 259 -0.80 -6.23 -10.26
C PRO A 259 -1.04 -5.30 -11.46
N ASN A 260 -1.21 -5.91 -12.64
CA ASN A 260 -1.69 -5.24 -13.83
C ASN A 260 -3.11 -4.72 -13.60
N ILE A 261 -3.33 -3.42 -13.76
CA ILE A 261 -4.62 -2.76 -13.64
C ILE A 261 -5.11 -2.12 -14.95
N THR A 262 -4.56 -2.59 -16.09
CA THR A 262 -5.08 -2.26 -17.42
C THR A 262 -6.39 -2.98 -17.71
N SER A 263 -7.06 -2.60 -18.80
CA SER A 263 -8.34 -3.17 -19.21
C SER A 263 -8.24 -4.60 -19.79
N ASP A 264 -7.07 -5.26 -19.75
CA ASP A 264 -6.94 -6.65 -20.20
C ASP A 264 -7.79 -7.59 -19.33
N LYS A 265 -8.56 -8.48 -19.98
CA LYS A 265 -9.53 -9.34 -19.29
C LYS A 265 -8.90 -10.51 -18.52
N VAL A 266 -7.66 -10.83 -18.78
CA VAL A 266 -6.98 -11.97 -18.16
C VAL A 266 -5.86 -11.50 -17.23
N SER A 267 -4.96 -10.67 -17.75
CA SER A 267 -3.81 -10.19 -16.99
C SER A 267 -4.13 -8.97 -16.12
N GLY A 268 -5.14 -8.20 -16.50
CA GLY A 268 -5.55 -6.96 -15.83
C GLY A 268 -6.91 -7.06 -15.13
N ILE A 269 -7.56 -5.92 -15.03
CA ILE A 269 -8.86 -5.78 -14.34
C ILE A 269 -10.06 -5.82 -15.29
N GLY A 270 -9.86 -6.10 -16.59
CA GLY A 270 -10.93 -6.11 -17.57
C GLY A 270 -12.00 -7.18 -17.36
N GLY A 271 -11.71 -8.22 -16.57
CA GLY A 271 -12.65 -9.27 -16.17
C GLY A 271 -13.41 -8.98 -14.84
N TRP A 272 -13.18 -7.81 -14.22
CA TRP A 272 -13.92 -7.35 -13.05
C TRP A 272 -15.07 -6.46 -13.50
N SER A 273 -16.23 -6.48 -12.83
CA SER A 273 -17.29 -5.49 -13.05
C SER A 273 -16.90 -4.13 -12.44
N ASP A 274 -17.57 -3.04 -12.84
CA ASP A 274 -17.35 -1.73 -12.27
C ASP A 274 -17.72 -1.70 -10.77
N ALA A 275 -18.78 -2.39 -10.39
CA ALA A 275 -19.19 -2.50 -8.99
C ALA A 275 -18.11 -3.22 -8.14
N GLU A 276 -17.51 -4.30 -8.66
CA GLU A 276 -16.39 -4.98 -7.99
C GLU A 276 -15.17 -4.07 -7.83
N LEU A 277 -14.82 -3.26 -8.84
CA LEU A 277 -13.72 -2.32 -8.76
C LEU A 277 -13.99 -1.19 -7.76
N VAL A 278 -15.20 -0.63 -7.76
CA VAL A 278 -15.63 0.36 -6.77
C VAL A 278 -15.56 -0.24 -5.36
N GLN A 279 -16.11 -1.44 -5.16
CA GLN A 279 -16.04 -2.14 -3.89
C GLN A 279 -14.59 -2.37 -3.46
N TYR A 280 -13.72 -2.85 -4.35
CA TYR A 280 -12.32 -3.09 -4.04
C TYR A 280 -11.58 -1.82 -3.60
N LEU A 281 -11.77 -0.72 -4.29
CA LEU A 281 -11.15 0.55 -3.93
C LEU A 281 -11.67 1.08 -2.59
N LYS A 282 -12.97 0.92 -2.29
CA LYS A 282 -13.59 1.39 -1.04
C LYS A 282 -13.27 0.49 0.16
N THR A 283 -13.16 -0.82 -0.04
CA THR A 283 -13.08 -1.79 1.06
C THR A 283 -11.80 -2.62 1.07
N GLY A 284 -11.06 -2.62 -0.04
CA GLY A 284 -9.91 -3.50 -0.24
C GLY A 284 -10.27 -4.97 -0.40
N HIS A 285 -11.55 -5.30 -0.65
CA HIS A 285 -12.00 -6.67 -0.73
C HIS A 285 -13.12 -6.88 -1.75
N VAL A 286 -13.02 -7.95 -2.52
CA VAL A 286 -14.09 -8.51 -3.35
C VAL A 286 -14.04 -10.02 -3.28
N GLU A 287 -15.16 -10.63 -2.87
CA GLU A 287 -15.31 -12.08 -2.83
C GLU A 287 -15.10 -12.71 -4.22
N GLY A 288 -14.35 -13.80 -4.27
CA GLY A 288 -14.02 -14.46 -5.53
C GLY A 288 -13.05 -13.70 -6.45
N LYS A 289 -12.42 -12.63 -5.95
CA LYS A 289 -11.43 -11.83 -6.68
C LYS A 289 -10.14 -11.63 -5.88
N GLY A 290 -10.19 -10.92 -4.75
CA GLY A 290 -8.98 -10.67 -3.99
C GLY A 290 -9.12 -9.71 -2.81
N GLN A 291 -8.00 -9.57 -2.10
CA GLN A 291 -7.82 -8.71 -0.94
C GLN A 291 -6.64 -7.76 -1.17
N ALA A 292 -6.77 -6.53 -0.73
CA ALA A 292 -5.66 -5.59 -0.67
C ALA A 292 -4.73 -5.95 0.49
N GLY A 293 -3.43 -6.00 0.21
CA GLY A 293 -2.34 -6.19 1.16
C GLY A 293 -1.20 -5.22 0.90
N GLY A 294 -0.24 -5.11 1.83
CA GLY A 294 0.90 -4.21 1.73
C GLY A 294 0.46 -2.76 1.45
N ALA A 295 1.19 -2.05 0.62
CA ALA A 295 0.92 -0.65 0.28
C ALA A 295 -0.50 -0.39 -0.26
N MET A 296 -1.13 -1.37 -0.92
CA MET A 296 -2.52 -1.20 -1.39
C MET A 296 -3.52 -1.22 -0.23
N ALA A 297 -3.26 -1.99 0.84
CA ALA A 297 -4.07 -1.94 2.05
C ALA A 297 -3.96 -0.59 2.76
N GLU A 298 -2.75 0.00 2.79
CA GLU A 298 -2.51 1.36 3.32
C GLU A 298 -3.27 2.41 2.50
N ALA A 299 -3.23 2.33 1.16
CA ALA A 299 -3.95 3.23 0.27
C ALA A 299 -5.48 3.16 0.46
N VAL A 300 -6.03 1.97 0.69
CA VAL A 300 -7.46 1.82 1.05
C VAL A 300 -7.72 2.45 2.42
N THR A 301 -6.90 2.15 3.42
CA THR A 301 -7.08 2.61 4.81
C THR A 301 -7.00 4.13 4.92
N ASN A 302 -6.01 4.75 4.28
CA ASN A 302 -5.72 6.18 4.47
C ASN A 302 -6.38 7.09 3.42
N SER A 303 -6.72 6.55 2.24
CA SER A 303 -7.21 7.34 1.11
C SER A 303 -8.53 6.83 0.56
N PHE A 304 -8.55 5.72 -0.18
CA PHE A 304 -9.67 5.38 -1.06
C PHE A 304 -11.02 5.21 -0.35
N GLN A 305 -11.06 4.63 0.86
CA GLN A 305 -12.32 4.51 1.60
C GLN A 305 -12.98 5.85 1.90
N HIS A 306 -12.19 6.93 1.99
CA HIS A 306 -12.64 8.29 2.33
C HIS A 306 -12.98 9.14 1.12
N LEU A 307 -12.69 8.68 -0.10
CA LEU A 307 -13.05 9.39 -1.31
C LEU A 307 -14.56 9.32 -1.56
N ARG A 308 -15.09 10.34 -2.21
CA ARG A 308 -16.49 10.36 -2.65
C ARG A 308 -16.75 9.25 -3.66
N ASP A 309 -17.96 8.73 -3.69
CA ASP A 309 -18.34 7.62 -4.57
C ASP A 309 -18.26 8.01 -6.05
N ASP A 310 -18.56 9.27 -6.39
CA ASP A 310 -18.41 9.80 -7.74
C ASP A 310 -16.93 9.86 -8.20
N ASP A 311 -16.00 10.19 -7.30
CA ASP A 311 -14.57 10.19 -7.58
C ASP A 311 -14.02 8.76 -7.74
N ILE A 312 -14.45 7.80 -6.91
CA ILE A 312 -14.10 6.38 -7.08
C ILE A 312 -14.65 5.83 -8.40
N ALA A 313 -15.93 6.14 -8.73
CA ALA A 313 -16.53 5.75 -10.00
C ALA A 313 -15.79 6.39 -11.19
N ALA A 314 -15.31 7.63 -11.04
CA ALA A 314 -14.50 8.30 -12.07
C ALA A 314 -13.15 7.59 -12.28
N ILE A 315 -12.45 7.20 -11.21
CA ILE A 315 -11.21 6.39 -11.32
C ILE A 315 -11.49 5.10 -12.10
N VAL A 316 -12.55 4.36 -11.75
CA VAL A 316 -12.93 3.13 -12.46
C VAL A 316 -13.22 3.39 -13.93
N ALA A 317 -14.00 4.43 -14.25
CA ALA A 317 -14.33 4.81 -15.63
C ALA A 317 -13.06 5.12 -16.44
N TYR A 318 -12.09 5.81 -15.84
CA TYR A 318 -10.80 6.07 -16.49
C TYR A 318 -10.00 4.79 -16.70
N LEU A 319 -9.86 3.92 -15.69
CA LEU A 319 -9.11 2.66 -15.80
C LEU A 319 -9.66 1.76 -16.92
N ARG A 320 -10.97 1.80 -17.20
CA ARG A 320 -11.57 1.11 -18.34
C ARG A 320 -11.09 1.61 -19.70
N THR A 321 -10.60 2.84 -19.77
CA THR A 321 -10.06 3.43 -21.02
C THR A 321 -8.57 3.15 -21.22
N VAL A 322 -7.88 2.64 -20.19
CA VAL A 322 -6.46 2.30 -20.28
C VAL A 322 -6.27 1.14 -21.27
N PRO A 323 -5.38 1.27 -22.26
CA PRO A 323 -5.12 0.20 -23.23
C PRO A 323 -4.73 -1.12 -22.54
N PRO A 324 -5.27 -2.26 -22.99
CA PRO A 324 -4.95 -3.55 -22.41
C PRO A 324 -3.47 -3.92 -22.63
N VAL A 325 -2.82 -4.39 -21.59
CA VAL A 325 -1.47 -4.98 -21.65
C VAL A 325 -1.58 -6.44 -21.23
N ARG A 326 -1.43 -7.34 -22.20
CA ARG A 326 -1.53 -8.77 -21.99
C ARG A 326 -0.18 -9.37 -21.63
N ASP A 327 -0.14 -10.18 -20.57
CA ASP A 327 0.94 -11.13 -20.32
C ASP A 327 0.62 -12.45 -21.03
N ALA A 328 1.36 -12.77 -22.06
CA ALA A 328 1.12 -13.97 -22.89
C ALA A 328 1.32 -15.29 -22.12
N THR A 329 1.98 -15.26 -20.98
CA THR A 329 2.20 -16.45 -20.14
C THR A 329 0.95 -16.82 -19.33
N GLN A 330 -0.02 -15.90 -19.19
CA GLN A 330 -1.24 -16.12 -18.43
C GLN A 330 -2.34 -16.66 -19.33
N SER A 331 -2.78 -17.89 -19.09
CA SER A 331 -3.85 -18.55 -19.88
C SER A 331 -5.25 -18.15 -19.44
N LYS A 332 -5.44 -17.81 -18.15
CA LYS A 332 -6.73 -17.43 -17.54
C LYS A 332 -6.51 -16.42 -16.40
N PRO A 333 -7.58 -15.69 -15.98
CA PRO A 333 -7.47 -14.73 -14.89
C PRO A 333 -7.00 -15.37 -13.58
N ALA A 334 -6.19 -14.65 -12.81
CA ALA A 334 -5.65 -15.14 -11.53
C ALA A 334 -6.75 -15.57 -10.54
N TYR A 335 -7.89 -14.89 -10.54
CA TYR A 335 -9.04 -15.26 -9.70
C TYR A 335 -9.86 -16.47 -10.21
N SER A 336 -9.39 -17.19 -11.23
CA SER A 336 -10.09 -18.38 -11.79
C SER A 336 -9.44 -19.69 -11.38
N TYR A 337 -8.53 -19.67 -10.41
CA TYR A 337 -7.82 -20.86 -9.94
C TYR A 337 -8.39 -21.41 -8.65
N GLY A 338 -8.23 -22.72 -8.50
CA GLY A 338 -8.51 -23.47 -7.28
C GLY A 338 -9.98 -23.78 -7.03
N LYS A 339 -10.21 -24.49 -5.93
CA LYS A 339 -11.51 -24.87 -5.41
C LYS A 339 -11.38 -25.25 -3.94
N ALA A 340 -12.50 -25.37 -3.23
CA ALA A 340 -12.51 -25.89 -1.86
C ALA A 340 -12.04 -27.37 -1.83
N VAL A 341 -10.98 -27.64 -1.07
CA VAL A 341 -10.43 -28.99 -0.85
C VAL A 341 -9.90 -29.08 0.58
N SER A 342 -10.05 -30.21 1.26
CA SER A 342 -9.52 -30.40 2.60
C SER A 342 -8.85 -31.75 2.75
N ASP A 343 -7.62 -31.74 3.27
CA ASP A 343 -6.86 -32.91 3.68
C ASP A 343 -6.98 -33.18 5.19
N GLU A 344 -7.80 -32.41 5.90
CA GLU A 344 -7.86 -32.39 7.37
C GLU A 344 -8.18 -33.76 7.94
N SER A 345 -9.08 -34.54 7.32
CA SER A 345 -9.42 -35.90 7.77
C SER A 345 -8.24 -36.89 7.74
N ALA A 346 -7.29 -36.66 6.81
CA ALA A 346 -6.07 -37.46 6.72
C ALA A 346 -4.96 -36.97 7.68
N LEU A 347 -5.06 -35.74 8.18
CA LEU A 347 -4.04 -35.12 9.03
C LEU A 347 -4.37 -35.28 10.53
N ARG A 348 -5.65 -35.35 10.92
CA ARG A 348 -6.09 -35.39 12.32
C ARG A 348 -5.56 -36.60 13.03
N GLY A 349 -4.95 -36.35 14.20
CA GLY A 349 -4.42 -37.41 15.06
C GLY A 349 -3.17 -38.11 14.56
N THR A 350 -2.61 -37.67 13.41
CA THR A 350 -1.39 -38.29 12.84
C THR A 350 -0.09 -37.69 13.38
N ARG A 351 -0.15 -36.59 14.08
CA ARG A 351 1.02 -35.84 14.59
C ARG A 351 0.89 -35.55 16.07
N GLY A 352 2.01 -35.63 16.77
CA GLY A 352 2.14 -35.14 18.14
C GLY A 352 2.22 -33.60 18.24
N PRO A 353 2.36 -33.07 19.47
CA PRO A 353 2.52 -31.64 19.72
C PRO A 353 3.72 -31.04 18.97
N ASN A 354 3.61 -29.80 18.59
CA ASN A 354 4.67 -29.05 17.87
C ASN A 354 5.66 -28.39 18.84
N GLU A 355 6.18 -29.12 19.79
CA GLU A 355 7.04 -28.60 20.89
C GLU A 355 8.36 -28.02 20.41
N HIS A 356 8.88 -28.50 19.28
CA HIS A 356 10.17 -28.10 18.74
C HIS A 356 10.07 -27.56 17.30
N ASN A 357 8.94 -26.96 16.95
CA ASN A 357 8.71 -26.47 15.59
C ASN A 357 8.87 -27.58 14.53
N SER A 358 8.44 -28.80 14.86
CA SER A 358 8.69 -30.04 14.14
C SER A 358 7.79 -30.28 12.93
N LEU A 359 6.85 -29.35 12.63
CA LEU A 359 5.99 -29.46 11.46
C LEU A 359 6.82 -29.29 10.19
N ASN A 360 6.80 -30.29 9.33
CA ASN A 360 7.71 -30.40 8.18
C ASN A 360 7.03 -30.74 6.85
N SER A 361 5.71 -30.50 6.73
CA SER A 361 5.01 -30.58 5.45
C SER A 361 4.03 -29.44 5.30
N GLY A 362 3.81 -29.00 4.05
CA GLY A 362 2.92 -27.86 3.76
C GLY A 362 1.51 -28.06 4.27
N ALA A 363 0.97 -29.28 4.15
CA ALA A 363 -0.38 -29.64 4.64
C ALA A 363 -0.49 -29.51 6.17
N VAL A 364 0.50 -30.02 6.91
CA VAL A 364 0.48 -29.99 8.38
C VAL A 364 0.74 -28.57 8.90
N LEU A 365 1.64 -27.80 8.25
CA LEU A 365 1.88 -26.41 8.57
C LEU A 365 0.63 -25.55 8.31
N PHE A 366 -0.04 -25.77 7.18
CA PHE A 366 -1.30 -25.10 6.86
C PHE A 366 -2.40 -25.41 7.88
N SER A 367 -2.59 -26.69 8.22
CA SER A 367 -3.55 -27.10 9.26
C SER A 367 -3.25 -26.44 10.61
N GLY A 368 -1.95 -26.35 10.99
CA GLY A 368 -1.54 -25.80 12.28
C GLY A 368 -1.61 -24.26 12.39
N TYR A 369 -1.31 -23.54 11.33
CA TYR A 369 -1.17 -22.07 11.38
C TYR A 369 -2.18 -21.28 10.56
N CYS A 370 -2.83 -21.89 9.56
CA CYS A 370 -3.65 -21.17 8.59
C CYS A 370 -5.13 -21.57 8.62
N ALA A 371 -5.42 -22.87 8.85
CA ALA A 371 -6.77 -23.42 8.72
C ALA A 371 -7.77 -22.87 9.74
N SER A 372 -7.32 -22.33 10.89
CA SER A 372 -8.22 -21.70 11.88
C SER A 372 -8.92 -20.45 11.33
N CYS A 373 -8.25 -19.70 10.44
CA CYS A 373 -8.81 -18.51 9.81
C CYS A 373 -9.33 -18.82 8.40
N HIS A 374 -8.53 -19.51 7.58
CA HIS A 374 -8.87 -19.76 6.18
C HIS A 374 -9.74 -21.00 5.95
N ALA A 375 -10.18 -21.65 7.02
CA ALA A 375 -10.81 -22.98 7.06
C ALA A 375 -9.90 -24.09 6.48
N ALA A 376 -10.09 -25.34 6.91
CA ALA A 376 -9.35 -26.48 6.38
C ALA A 376 -9.60 -26.74 4.89
N SER A 377 -10.71 -26.24 4.36
CA SER A 377 -11.08 -26.29 2.95
C SER A 377 -10.52 -25.13 2.11
N GLY A 378 -9.85 -24.15 2.71
CA GLY A 378 -9.42 -22.93 2.06
C GLY A 378 -10.55 -21.95 1.73
N ALA A 379 -11.78 -22.18 2.26
CA ALA A 379 -12.95 -21.36 1.93
C ALA A 379 -13.01 -20.01 2.66
N GLY A 380 -12.19 -19.84 3.70
CA GLY A 380 -12.25 -18.65 4.56
C GLY A 380 -13.48 -18.66 5.47
N SER A 381 -13.87 -17.47 5.93
CA SER A 381 -15.06 -17.27 6.78
C SER A 381 -16.26 -16.79 5.96
N ASN A 382 -17.46 -16.97 6.54
CA ASN A 382 -18.66 -16.30 6.01
C ASN A 382 -18.45 -14.76 6.05
N GLY A 383 -18.69 -14.09 4.93
CA GLY A 383 -18.41 -12.65 4.78
C GLY A 383 -16.95 -12.33 4.45
N GLN A 384 -16.07 -13.34 4.33
CA GLN A 384 -14.73 -13.25 3.79
C GLN A 384 -13.78 -12.28 4.54
N ASP A 385 -13.99 -12.09 5.86
CA ASP A 385 -13.01 -11.38 6.69
C ASP A 385 -11.68 -12.13 6.72
N TYR A 386 -11.77 -13.44 6.78
CA TYR A 386 -10.71 -14.36 6.42
C TYR A 386 -10.99 -14.86 5.00
N PRO A 387 -10.23 -14.43 4.01
CA PRO A 387 -10.59 -14.67 2.61
C PRO A 387 -10.45 -16.13 2.20
N SER A 388 -11.24 -16.51 1.19
CA SER A 388 -11.01 -17.72 0.43
C SER A 388 -9.62 -17.71 -0.19
N LEU A 389 -8.95 -18.86 -0.21
CA LEU A 389 -7.67 -19.08 -0.86
C LEU A 389 -7.80 -19.58 -2.32
N PHE A 390 -9.01 -19.91 -2.76
CA PHE A 390 -9.34 -20.18 -4.16
C PHE A 390 -10.16 -19.03 -4.73
N ASN A 391 -10.20 -18.90 -6.06
CA ASN A 391 -10.76 -17.74 -6.73
C ASN A 391 -10.20 -16.42 -6.16
N ASN A 392 -8.88 -16.38 -5.93
CA ASN A 392 -8.20 -15.28 -5.28
C ASN A 392 -6.97 -14.88 -6.10
N THR A 393 -6.82 -13.59 -6.38
CA THR A 393 -5.73 -13.08 -7.21
C THR A 393 -4.34 -13.31 -6.62
N ALA A 394 -4.19 -13.36 -5.29
CA ALA A 394 -2.88 -13.60 -4.67
C ALA A 394 -2.39 -15.04 -4.85
N THR A 395 -3.29 -16.01 -4.72
CA THR A 395 -2.97 -17.44 -4.83
C THR A 395 -3.00 -17.95 -6.27
N GLY A 396 -3.79 -17.32 -7.14
CA GLY A 396 -3.90 -17.71 -8.55
C GLY A 396 -2.94 -16.97 -9.48
N SER A 397 -2.17 -16.00 -8.98
CA SER A 397 -1.17 -15.27 -9.78
C SER A 397 -0.04 -16.19 -10.24
N HIS A 398 0.52 -15.92 -11.43
CA HIS A 398 1.78 -16.51 -11.88
C HIS A 398 2.99 -15.99 -11.07
N ASN A 399 2.85 -14.83 -10.43
CA ASN A 399 3.85 -14.27 -9.53
C ASN A 399 3.45 -14.54 -8.07
N PRO A 400 4.21 -15.35 -7.31
CA PRO A 400 3.86 -15.71 -5.94
C PRO A 400 4.17 -14.62 -4.92
N ALA A 401 4.66 -13.44 -5.32
CA ALA A 401 5.11 -12.38 -4.43
C ALA A 401 4.06 -11.99 -3.38
N ASN A 402 2.80 -11.80 -3.80
CA ASN A 402 1.75 -11.37 -2.88
C ASN A 402 1.35 -12.48 -1.90
N LEU A 403 1.34 -13.73 -2.32
CA LEU A 403 1.11 -14.87 -1.41
C LEU A 403 2.24 -14.98 -0.36
N VAL A 404 3.50 -14.95 -0.82
CA VAL A 404 4.66 -15.07 0.06
C VAL A 404 4.75 -13.87 1.01
N SER A 405 4.50 -12.66 0.51
CA SER A 405 4.55 -11.44 1.32
C SER A 405 3.40 -11.38 2.34
N ALA A 406 2.20 -11.85 1.99
CA ALA A 406 1.10 -11.95 2.94
C ALA A 406 1.43 -12.92 4.10
N ILE A 407 2.12 -14.03 3.83
CA ILE A 407 2.58 -14.94 4.88
C ILE A 407 3.69 -14.28 5.71
N LEU A 408 4.71 -13.69 5.05
CA LEU A 408 5.85 -13.09 5.73
C LEU A 408 5.47 -11.92 6.61
N TYR A 409 4.78 -10.93 6.03
CA TYR A 409 4.58 -9.62 6.64
C TYR A 409 3.19 -9.39 7.21
N GLY A 410 2.27 -10.35 6.95
CA GLY A 410 0.88 -10.19 7.32
C GLY A 410 0.13 -9.22 6.43
N VAL A 411 -1.12 -8.96 6.80
CA VAL A 411 -1.98 -7.94 6.18
C VAL A 411 -2.71 -7.21 7.29
N GLU A 412 -2.63 -5.90 7.26
CA GLU A 412 -3.41 -5.02 8.13
C GLU A 412 -4.19 -4.03 7.26
N ARG A 413 -5.48 -3.90 7.50
CA ARG A 413 -6.37 -2.98 6.79
C ARG A 413 -7.51 -2.56 7.68
N LYS A 414 -7.75 -1.26 7.77
CA LYS A 414 -8.87 -0.70 8.52
C LYS A 414 -9.84 -0.01 7.55
N VAL A 415 -11.11 -0.40 7.61
CA VAL A 415 -12.18 0.18 6.80
C VAL A 415 -13.35 0.52 7.72
N GLY A 416 -13.62 1.81 7.90
CA GLY A 416 -14.52 2.28 8.94
C GLY A 416 -14.03 1.83 10.33
N ASP A 417 -14.91 1.17 11.09
CA ASP A 417 -14.57 0.60 12.40
C ASP A 417 -14.05 -0.84 12.34
N LYS A 418 -14.00 -1.42 11.14
CA LYS A 418 -13.59 -2.80 10.94
C LYS A 418 -12.09 -2.87 10.70
N GLU A 419 -11.40 -3.65 11.52
CA GLU A 419 -9.99 -3.98 11.37
C GLU A 419 -9.84 -5.41 10.88
N ILE A 420 -9.10 -5.59 9.81
CA ILE A 420 -8.82 -6.88 9.18
C ILE A 420 -7.33 -7.13 9.31
N MET A 421 -7.00 -8.28 9.90
CA MET A 421 -5.62 -8.61 10.20
C MET A 421 -5.33 -10.08 9.83
N MET A 422 -4.23 -10.29 9.11
CA MET A 422 -3.54 -11.56 8.99
C MET A 422 -2.21 -11.45 9.75
N PRO A 423 -1.89 -12.36 10.68
CA PRO A 423 -0.62 -12.29 11.40
C PRO A 423 0.57 -12.48 10.46
N ARG A 424 1.68 -11.85 10.80
CA ARG A 424 2.98 -12.06 10.15
C ARG A 424 3.67 -13.30 10.68
N PHE A 425 4.48 -13.95 9.84
CA PHE A 425 5.27 -15.12 10.20
C PHE A 425 6.78 -14.94 9.99
N ASP A 426 7.24 -13.69 9.95
CA ASP A 426 8.66 -13.36 9.93
C ASP A 426 9.27 -13.42 11.36
N ALA A 427 10.49 -12.88 11.54
CA ALA A 427 11.18 -12.86 12.83
C ALA A 427 10.44 -12.07 13.92
N HIS A 428 9.49 -11.20 13.56
CA HIS A 428 8.69 -10.39 14.49
C HIS A 428 7.29 -10.97 14.72
N SER A 429 7.07 -12.23 14.35
CA SER A 429 5.77 -12.90 14.54
C SER A 429 5.44 -13.04 16.02
N TYR A 430 4.23 -12.64 16.41
CA TYR A 430 3.68 -12.90 17.75
C TYR A 430 3.00 -14.28 17.84
N VAL A 431 2.79 -14.97 16.70
CA VAL A 431 2.25 -16.33 16.65
C VAL A 431 3.40 -17.33 16.74
N ASN A 432 4.18 -17.42 15.69
CA ASN A 432 5.39 -18.24 15.59
C ASN A 432 6.21 -17.80 14.36
N PRO A 433 7.50 -17.44 14.50
CA PRO A 433 8.33 -17.19 13.34
C PRO A 433 8.55 -18.50 12.57
N LEU A 434 8.33 -18.45 11.25
CA LEU A 434 8.55 -19.59 10.36
C LEU A 434 9.83 -19.40 9.57
N THR A 435 10.52 -20.52 9.30
CA THR A 435 11.70 -20.55 8.43
C THR A 435 11.31 -20.32 6.96
N ASP A 436 12.29 -19.95 6.13
CA ASP A 436 12.08 -19.78 4.70
C ASP A 436 11.58 -21.07 4.04
N GLN A 437 12.10 -22.23 4.47
CA GLN A 437 11.65 -23.54 4.03
C GLN A 437 10.18 -23.80 4.42
N GLN A 438 9.78 -23.51 5.65
CA GLN A 438 8.41 -23.71 6.11
C GLN A 438 7.42 -22.81 5.35
N ILE A 439 7.78 -21.55 5.11
CA ILE A 439 6.98 -20.63 4.31
C ILE A 439 6.86 -21.13 2.86
N ALA A 440 7.95 -21.59 2.26
CA ALA A 440 7.92 -22.18 0.91
C ALA A 440 7.01 -23.43 0.86
N MET A 441 7.05 -24.29 1.87
CA MET A 441 6.16 -25.46 1.99
C MET A 441 4.68 -25.07 2.09
N ILE A 442 4.34 -24.05 2.90
CA ILE A 442 2.97 -23.53 3.01
C ILE A 442 2.53 -22.93 1.69
N ALA A 443 3.34 -22.06 1.09
CA ALA A 443 3.01 -21.40 -0.17
C ALA A 443 2.77 -22.43 -1.30
N ASN A 444 3.61 -23.44 -1.43
CA ASN A 444 3.45 -24.53 -2.41
C ASN A 444 2.20 -25.38 -2.14
N TYR A 445 1.89 -25.66 -0.88
CA TYR A 445 0.64 -26.35 -0.53
C TYR A 445 -0.58 -25.53 -0.93
N VAL A 446 -0.60 -24.22 -0.59
CA VAL A 446 -1.70 -23.30 -0.93
C VAL A 446 -1.85 -23.17 -2.46
N LEU A 447 -0.75 -22.99 -3.18
CA LEU A 447 -0.76 -22.90 -4.65
C LEU A 447 -1.33 -24.17 -5.28
N LYS A 448 -0.89 -25.35 -4.82
CA LYS A 448 -1.32 -26.64 -5.34
C LYS A 448 -2.79 -26.95 -5.04
N GLN A 449 -3.25 -26.64 -3.83
CA GLN A 449 -4.61 -27.01 -3.39
C GLN A 449 -5.65 -25.96 -3.79
N TYR A 450 -5.32 -24.69 -3.61
CA TYR A 450 -6.29 -23.60 -3.69
C TYR A 450 -5.96 -22.56 -4.76
N GLY A 451 -4.75 -22.55 -5.31
CA GLY A 451 -4.27 -21.52 -6.21
C GLY A 451 -3.85 -22.05 -7.58
N ASN A 452 -2.78 -21.43 -8.12
CA ASN A 452 -2.17 -21.81 -9.40
C ASN A 452 -1.12 -22.91 -9.18
N PRO A 453 -1.40 -24.17 -9.55
CA PRO A 453 -0.49 -25.30 -9.31
C PRO A 453 0.77 -25.29 -10.18
N GLU A 454 0.83 -24.42 -11.21
CA GLU A 454 1.99 -24.30 -12.10
C GLU A 454 3.12 -23.47 -11.47
N VAL A 455 2.80 -22.72 -10.40
CA VAL A 455 3.75 -21.87 -9.70
C VAL A 455 4.43 -22.64 -8.57
N GLN A 456 5.75 -22.48 -8.46
CA GLN A 456 6.57 -23.07 -7.40
C GLN A 456 7.33 -22.00 -6.65
N VAL A 457 7.39 -22.12 -5.32
CA VAL A 457 8.12 -21.23 -4.42
C VAL A 457 9.30 -21.99 -3.83
N SER A 458 10.53 -21.55 -4.09
CA SER A 458 11.73 -22.08 -3.47
C SER A 458 12.03 -21.38 -2.13
N GLU A 459 12.79 -22.04 -1.27
CA GLU A 459 13.35 -21.44 -0.05
C GLU A 459 14.15 -20.17 -0.37
N ALA A 460 14.98 -20.22 -1.44
CA ALA A 460 15.75 -19.07 -1.90
C ALA A 460 14.87 -17.87 -2.30
N TYR A 461 13.69 -18.13 -2.90
CA TYR A 461 12.72 -17.08 -3.21
C TYR A 461 12.18 -16.41 -1.93
N VAL A 462 11.84 -17.18 -0.90
CA VAL A 462 11.38 -16.66 0.39
C VAL A 462 12.48 -15.85 1.08
N ALA A 463 13.72 -16.39 1.08
CA ALA A 463 14.89 -15.68 1.62
C ALA A 463 15.14 -14.33 0.91
N GLN A 464 14.92 -14.27 -0.40
CA GLN A 464 14.99 -13.04 -1.18
C GLN A 464 13.85 -12.08 -0.85
N ALA A 465 12.62 -12.57 -0.73
CA ALA A 465 11.46 -11.77 -0.33
C ALA A 465 11.69 -11.14 1.06
N ARG A 466 12.23 -11.91 2.02
CA ARG A 466 12.58 -11.45 3.38
C ARG A 466 13.64 -10.32 3.38
N LYS A 467 14.44 -10.23 2.33
CA LYS A 467 15.46 -9.17 2.13
C LYS A 467 14.94 -7.99 1.30
N GLY A 468 13.61 -7.86 1.15
CA GLY A 468 13.01 -6.75 0.38
C GLY A 468 12.77 -7.06 -1.10
N GLY A 469 12.80 -8.34 -1.51
CA GLY A 469 12.45 -8.75 -2.87
C GLY A 469 13.60 -8.69 -3.88
N GLU A 470 13.24 -8.70 -5.17
CA GLU A 470 14.23 -8.66 -6.24
C GLU A 470 14.85 -7.27 -6.39
N GLN A 471 16.19 -7.23 -6.32
CA GLN A 471 16.94 -6.00 -6.47
C GLN A 471 17.09 -5.61 -7.94
N PRO A 472 16.75 -4.38 -8.35
CA PRO A 472 16.96 -3.88 -9.71
C PRO A 472 18.47 -3.84 -10.05
N ILE A 473 18.77 -3.87 -11.35
CA ILE A 473 20.15 -3.88 -11.84
C ILE A 473 20.96 -2.70 -11.28
N LEU A 474 20.37 -1.54 -11.17
CA LEU A 474 21.02 -0.35 -10.64
C LEU A 474 21.50 -0.55 -9.19
N ALA A 475 20.69 -1.20 -8.35
CA ALA A 475 21.08 -1.54 -6.98
C ALA A 475 22.20 -2.58 -6.94
N LYS A 476 22.14 -3.60 -7.80
CA LYS A 476 23.20 -4.61 -7.92
C LYS A 476 24.54 -4.02 -8.39
N LEU A 477 24.50 -2.98 -9.22
CA LEU A 477 25.69 -2.29 -9.73
C LEU A 477 26.26 -1.24 -8.75
N GLN A 478 25.49 -0.79 -7.78
CA GLN A 478 25.85 0.28 -6.84
C GLN A 478 27.26 0.08 -6.21
N PRO A 479 27.65 -1.09 -5.69
CA PRO A 479 28.97 -1.26 -5.06
C PRO A 479 30.16 -1.03 -6.01
N TYR A 480 29.94 -1.17 -7.32
CA TYR A 480 30.98 -1.06 -8.34
C TYR A 480 31.08 0.35 -8.94
N ILE A 481 30.10 1.23 -8.72
CA ILE A 481 30.07 2.56 -9.35
C ILE A 481 31.22 3.43 -8.86
N ALA A 482 31.48 3.51 -7.56
CA ALA A 482 32.56 4.32 -7.00
C ALA A 482 33.95 3.85 -7.47
N PRO A 483 34.29 2.56 -7.40
CA PRO A 483 35.55 2.05 -7.98
C PRO A 483 35.67 2.33 -9.47
N ALA A 484 34.62 2.14 -10.26
CA ALA A 484 34.64 2.41 -11.70
C ALA A 484 34.89 3.90 -12.02
N ILE A 485 34.26 4.82 -11.28
CA ILE A 485 34.54 6.26 -11.40
C ILE A 485 36.00 6.55 -11.05
N GLY A 486 36.52 5.98 -9.95
CA GLY A 486 37.93 6.15 -9.56
C GLY A 486 38.89 5.72 -10.66
N ILE A 487 38.66 4.54 -11.24
CA ILE A 487 39.48 4.02 -12.36
C ILE A 487 39.37 4.96 -13.57
N ALA A 488 38.17 5.40 -13.92
CA ALA A 488 37.97 6.31 -15.06
C ALA A 488 38.71 7.65 -14.87
N VAL A 489 38.67 8.22 -13.66
CA VAL A 489 39.40 9.45 -13.32
C VAL A 489 40.92 9.25 -13.44
N VAL A 490 41.46 8.15 -12.93
CA VAL A 490 42.90 7.82 -13.05
C VAL A 490 43.31 7.69 -14.52
N LEU A 491 42.53 6.97 -15.32
CA LEU A 491 42.80 6.82 -16.75
C LEU A 491 42.75 8.18 -17.48
N LEU A 492 41.78 9.03 -17.17
CA LEU A 492 41.70 10.37 -17.75
C LEU A 492 42.91 11.23 -17.39
N LEU A 493 43.38 11.20 -16.14
CA LEU A 493 44.56 11.91 -15.69
C LEU A 493 45.83 11.40 -16.42
N LEU A 494 45.94 10.08 -16.59
CA LEU A 494 47.07 9.49 -17.36
C LEU A 494 47.07 9.92 -18.81
N ILE A 495 45.90 9.98 -19.45
CA ILE A 495 45.72 10.49 -20.82
C ILE A 495 46.13 11.97 -20.90
N ILE A 496 45.68 12.80 -19.94
CA ILE A 496 46.06 14.23 -19.89
C ILE A 496 47.58 14.39 -19.75
N VAL A 497 48.20 13.64 -18.83
CA VAL A 497 49.65 13.65 -18.63
C VAL A 497 50.40 13.24 -19.92
N ALA A 498 49.95 12.14 -20.57
CA ALA A 498 50.51 11.70 -21.84
C ALA A 498 50.42 12.75 -22.93
N VAL A 499 49.24 13.39 -23.10
CA VAL A 499 49.02 14.47 -24.09
C VAL A 499 49.93 15.68 -23.80
N ILE A 500 50.06 16.08 -22.53
CA ILE A 500 50.95 17.20 -22.15
C ILE A 500 52.43 16.82 -22.44
N SER A 501 52.84 15.60 -22.11
CA SER A 501 54.20 15.12 -22.33
C SER A 501 54.57 15.08 -23.82
N VAL A 502 53.63 14.60 -24.67
CA VAL A 502 53.82 14.60 -26.14
C VAL A 502 53.90 16.02 -26.69
N ARG A 503 53.03 16.92 -26.21
CA ARG A 503 53.04 18.36 -26.63
C ARG A 503 54.35 19.06 -26.19
N ARG A 504 54.90 18.77 -24.99
CA ARG A 504 56.17 19.31 -24.53
C ARG A 504 57.33 18.78 -25.36
N ARG A 505 57.40 17.49 -25.72
CA ARG A 505 58.44 16.91 -26.59
C ARG A 505 58.43 17.54 -27.99
N ARG A 506 57.27 17.92 -28.55
CA ARG A 506 57.16 18.55 -29.86
C ARG A 506 57.54 20.03 -29.86
N ARG A 507 57.76 20.67 -28.70
CA ARG A 507 58.14 22.10 -28.56
C ARG A 507 59.62 22.34 -28.28
N ILE A 508 60.44 21.28 -28.24
CA ILE A 508 61.89 21.43 -28.14
C ILE A 508 62.40 21.42 -29.58
N PRO A 509 62.77 22.57 -30.17
CA PRO A 509 63.44 22.62 -31.46
C PRO A 509 64.89 22.15 -31.24
N PHE A 510 65.42 21.38 -32.17
CA PHE A 510 66.86 21.05 -32.25
C PHE A 510 67.67 22.27 -32.56
#